data_82b8137213e4bab546a89d456303d10a
#
_entry.id   82b8137213e4bab546a89d456303d10a
#
_cell.length_a   1.000
_cell.length_b   1.000
_cell.length_c   1.000
_cell.angle_alpha   90.00
_cell.angle_beta   90.00
_cell.angle_gamma   90.00
#
_symmetry.space_group_name_H-M   'P 1'
#
loop_
_entity.id
_entity.type
_entity.pdbx_description
1 polymer ?
#
loop_
_entity_poly.entity_id
_entity_poly.type
_entity_poly.pdbx_seq_one_letter_code
_entity_poly.pdbx_strand_id
1 'polypeptide(L)'
;MQTPHPVVSRPQWDAAREALLVREKAMTRAQDALARDRLDLPWVRVDKPYRFQGASGPLGLAALFGGKRQLILYHFMYGPDWEEGCVGCSFLADHLDSALMHLRHHDVSVVAVSRAPPVSYTHLTLPTKA
;
A
#
# COMPACT_ATOMS: atom_id res chain seq x y z
N MET A 1 24.60 -19.83 -6.10
CA MET A 1 24.68 -20.82 -7.21
C MET A 1 23.26 -21.30 -7.49
N GLN A 2 22.67 -20.98 -8.64
CA GLN A 2 21.36 -21.55 -9.02
C GLN A 2 21.59 -23.00 -9.47
N THR A 3 20.84 -23.92 -8.88
CA THR A 3 20.83 -25.32 -9.35
C THR A 3 20.21 -25.32 -10.75
N PRO A 4 20.85 -25.91 -11.79
CA PRO A 4 20.26 -25.93 -13.12
C PRO A 4 18.96 -26.76 -13.08
N HIS A 5 17.91 -26.22 -13.69
CA HIS A 5 16.64 -26.93 -13.79
C HIS A 5 16.79 -28.14 -14.73
N PRO A 6 16.24 -29.31 -14.37
CA PRO A 6 16.27 -30.46 -15.26
C PRO A 6 15.45 -30.19 -16.53
N VAL A 7 16.00 -30.58 -17.68
CA VAL A 7 15.30 -30.57 -18.94
C VAL A 7 14.55 -31.89 -19.08
N VAL A 8 13.23 -31.86 -19.24
CA VAL A 8 12.36 -33.02 -19.28
C VAL A 8 11.51 -33.01 -20.54
N SER A 9 10.85 -34.12 -20.85
CA SER A 9 9.90 -34.20 -21.95
C SER A 9 8.64 -33.34 -21.67
N ARG A 10 7.93 -32.94 -22.73
CA ARG A 10 6.70 -32.14 -22.59
C ARG A 10 5.64 -32.80 -21.71
N PRO A 11 5.32 -34.12 -21.83
CA PRO A 11 4.37 -34.78 -20.94
C PRO A 11 4.79 -34.76 -19.46
N GLN A 12 6.10 -34.91 -19.18
CA GLN A 12 6.61 -34.82 -17.81
C GLN A 12 6.47 -33.40 -17.24
N TRP A 13 6.72 -32.40 -18.06
CA TRP A 13 6.53 -30.99 -17.66
C TRP A 13 5.06 -30.68 -17.40
N ASP A 14 4.14 -31.14 -18.30
CA ASP A 14 2.70 -30.92 -18.16
C ASP A 14 2.18 -31.53 -16.85
N ALA A 15 2.59 -32.74 -16.52
CA ALA A 15 2.20 -33.43 -15.29
C ALA A 15 2.71 -32.67 -14.04
N ALA A 16 3.95 -32.23 -14.08
CA ALA A 16 4.52 -31.44 -12.97
C ALA A 16 3.82 -30.07 -12.83
N ARG A 17 3.50 -29.42 -13.95
CA ARG A 17 2.76 -28.14 -13.98
C ARG A 17 1.33 -28.28 -13.45
N GLU A 18 0.64 -29.36 -13.80
CA GLU A 18 -0.70 -29.64 -13.30
C GLU A 18 -0.70 -29.89 -11.78
N ALA A 19 0.24 -30.67 -11.29
CA ALA A 19 0.41 -30.88 -9.85
C ALA A 19 0.68 -29.57 -9.10
N LEU A 20 1.48 -28.68 -9.66
CA LEU A 20 1.72 -27.34 -9.09
C LEU A 20 0.46 -26.49 -9.14
N LEU A 21 -0.29 -26.51 -10.25
CA LEU A 21 -1.54 -25.74 -10.42
C LEU A 21 -2.60 -26.10 -9.36
N VAL A 22 -2.70 -27.37 -8.96
CA VAL A 22 -3.59 -27.78 -7.85
C VAL A 22 -3.24 -27.06 -6.57
N ARG A 23 -1.96 -26.95 -6.25
CA ARG A 23 -1.46 -26.25 -5.05
C ARG A 23 -1.69 -24.73 -5.15
N GLU A 24 -1.44 -24.13 -6.31
CA GLU A 24 -1.70 -22.69 -6.56
C GLU A 24 -3.18 -22.37 -6.35
N LYS A 25 -4.08 -23.19 -6.90
CA LYS A 25 -5.53 -23.04 -6.71
C LYS A 25 -5.95 -23.19 -5.23
N ALA A 26 -5.35 -24.12 -4.50
CA ALA A 26 -5.61 -24.29 -3.09
C ALA A 26 -5.19 -23.05 -2.28
N MET A 27 -4.02 -22.49 -2.60
CA MET A 27 -3.54 -21.24 -1.97
C MET A 27 -4.46 -20.06 -2.27
N THR A 28 -4.90 -19.88 -3.51
CA THR A 28 -5.86 -18.82 -3.88
C THR A 28 -7.15 -18.94 -3.06
N ARG A 29 -7.73 -20.14 -2.96
CA ARG A 29 -8.93 -20.35 -2.13
C ARG A 29 -8.71 -20.02 -0.65
N ALA A 30 -7.54 -20.37 -0.11
CA ALA A 30 -7.19 -20.03 1.27
C ALA A 30 -7.05 -18.51 1.48
N GLN A 31 -6.45 -17.80 0.51
CA GLN A 31 -6.36 -16.33 0.53
C GLN A 31 -7.74 -15.68 0.45
N ASP A 32 -8.63 -16.19 -0.41
CA ASP A 32 -10.01 -15.70 -0.51
C ASP A 32 -10.80 -15.91 0.77
N ALA A 33 -10.62 -17.07 1.44
CA ALA A 33 -11.23 -17.33 2.74
C ALA A 33 -10.73 -16.34 3.78
N LEU A 34 -9.41 -16.16 3.89
CA LEU A 34 -8.80 -15.21 4.82
C LEU A 34 -9.24 -13.76 4.54
N ALA A 35 -9.43 -13.39 3.27
CA ALA A 35 -9.94 -12.07 2.92
C ALA A 35 -11.38 -11.86 3.44
N ARG A 36 -12.24 -12.88 3.34
CA ARG A 36 -13.58 -12.84 3.93
C ARG A 36 -13.54 -12.71 5.44
N ASP A 37 -12.72 -13.53 6.11
CA ASP A 37 -12.55 -13.48 7.57
C ASP A 37 -12.11 -12.09 8.04
N ARG A 38 -11.27 -11.39 7.26
CA ARG A 38 -10.86 -10.01 7.56
C ARG A 38 -12.01 -9.02 7.43
N LEU A 39 -12.92 -9.21 6.48
CA LEU A 39 -14.10 -8.34 6.34
C LEU A 39 -15.08 -8.52 7.49
N ASP A 40 -15.11 -9.70 8.12
CA ASP A 40 -15.97 -10.01 9.26
C ASP A 40 -15.38 -9.58 10.61
N LEU A 41 -14.15 -9.06 10.64
CA LEU A 41 -13.54 -8.54 11.86
C LEU A 41 -14.35 -7.36 12.41
N PRO A 42 -14.58 -7.32 13.75
CA PRO A 42 -15.24 -6.20 14.38
C PRO A 42 -14.37 -4.93 14.26
N TRP A 43 -15.03 -3.79 14.18
CA TRP A 43 -14.35 -2.51 14.15
C TRP A 43 -14.04 -2.01 15.55
N VAL A 44 -12.95 -1.25 15.68
CA VAL A 44 -12.61 -0.53 16.90
C VAL A 44 -12.71 0.97 16.65
N ARG A 45 -13.32 1.68 17.59
CA ARG A 45 -13.36 3.13 17.55
C ARG A 45 -11.98 3.72 17.84
N VAL A 46 -11.57 4.69 17.03
CA VAL A 46 -10.32 5.42 17.22
C VAL A 46 -10.62 6.75 17.92
N ASP A 47 -10.40 6.79 19.25
CA ASP A 47 -10.68 7.97 20.08
C ASP A 47 -9.42 8.86 20.27
N LYS A 48 -8.24 8.35 19.93
CA LYS A 48 -6.99 9.11 20.06
C LYS A 48 -6.99 10.33 19.14
N PRO A 49 -6.75 11.56 19.65
CA PRO A 49 -6.73 12.77 18.85
C PRO A 49 -5.42 12.90 18.07
N TYR A 50 -5.28 12.13 17.00
CA TYR A 50 -4.13 12.24 16.11
C TYR A 50 -4.05 13.65 15.51
N ARG A 51 -2.83 14.18 15.44
CA ARG A 51 -2.53 15.49 14.83
C ARG A 51 -1.43 15.31 13.78
N PHE A 52 -1.66 15.90 12.64
CA PHE A 52 -0.73 15.94 11.51
C PHE A 52 -0.47 17.39 11.15
N GLN A 53 0.68 17.68 10.60
CA GLN A 53 1.00 18.99 10.05
C GLN A 53 0.85 18.93 8.53
N GLY A 54 -0.15 19.62 8.01
CA GLY A 54 -0.34 19.77 6.55
C GLY A 54 0.24 21.10 6.04
N ALA A 55 0.19 21.29 4.74
CA ALA A 55 0.68 22.52 4.09
C ALA A 55 -0.08 23.79 4.56
N SER A 56 -1.37 23.63 4.90
CA SER A 56 -2.23 24.73 5.35
C SER A 56 -2.37 24.80 6.87
N GLY A 57 -1.63 24.00 7.64
CA GLY A 57 -1.67 23.97 9.09
C GLY A 57 -2.01 22.61 9.69
N PRO A 58 -2.30 22.55 10.99
CA PRO A 58 -2.56 21.29 11.69
C PRO A 58 -3.87 20.63 11.24
N LEU A 59 -3.84 19.30 11.10
CA LEU A 59 -4.96 18.47 10.66
C LEU A 59 -5.22 17.33 11.65
N GLY A 60 -6.49 16.97 11.85
CA GLY A 60 -6.87 15.73 12.55
C GLY A 60 -6.96 14.54 11.60
N LEU A 61 -7.02 13.31 12.15
CA LEU A 61 -7.12 12.08 11.36
C LEU A 61 -8.32 12.11 10.41
N ALA A 62 -9.48 12.59 10.86
CA ALA A 62 -10.68 12.66 10.04
C ALA A 62 -10.50 13.57 8.79
N ALA A 63 -9.72 14.62 8.89
CA ALA A 63 -9.45 15.52 7.76
C ALA A 63 -8.66 14.84 6.63
N LEU A 64 -7.83 13.83 6.94
CA LEU A 64 -7.07 13.08 5.95
C LEU A 64 -7.95 12.25 5.00
N PHE A 65 -9.16 11.94 5.41
CA PHE A 65 -10.13 11.25 4.54
C PHE A 65 -10.62 12.13 3.38
N GLY A 66 -10.53 13.48 3.50
CA GLY A 66 -10.93 14.38 2.41
C GLY A 66 -12.38 14.18 1.94
N GLY A 67 -13.28 13.78 2.83
CA GLY A 67 -14.69 13.46 2.52
C GLY A 67 -14.90 12.06 1.95
N LYS A 68 -13.88 11.22 1.86
CA LYS A 68 -13.96 9.82 1.42
C LYS A 68 -14.21 8.88 2.59
N ARG A 69 -14.79 7.69 2.33
CA ARG A 69 -15.06 6.69 3.37
C ARG A 69 -13.85 5.84 3.72
N GLN A 70 -12.86 5.79 2.84
CA GLN A 70 -11.66 4.97 3.01
C GLN A 70 -10.40 5.84 2.93
N LEU A 71 -9.39 5.48 3.72
CA LEU A 71 -8.09 6.14 3.76
C LEU A 71 -6.98 5.12 3.61
N ILE A 72 -6.13 5.31 2.61
CA ILE A 72 -4.81 4.69 2.52
C ILE A 72 -3.81 5.71 3.07
N LEU A 73 -3.24 5.41 4.23
CA LEU A 73 -2.20 6.23 4.83
C LEU A 73 -0.86 5.56 4.58
N TYR A 74 -0.04 6.19 3.74
CA TYR A 74 1.30 5.72 3.44
C TYR A 74 2.32 6.39 4.37
N HIS A 75 2.89 5.59 5.27
CA HIS A 75 3.95 6.09 6.16
C HIS A 75 5.28 6.12 5.40
N PHE A 76 5.59 7.27 4.83
CA PHE A 76 6.82 7.52 4.08
C PHE A 76 7.99 7.70 5.06
N MET A 77 9.01 6.88 4.90
CA MET A 77 10.16 6.89 5.79
C MET A 77 11.09 8.06 5.44
N TYR A 78 10.90 9.16 6.16
CA TYR A 78 11.68 10.38 6.02
C TYR A 78 11.82 11.03 7.40
N GLY A 79 13.05 11.09 7.92
CA GLY A 79 13.34 11.73 9.22
C GLY A 79 13.45 13.25 9.10
N PRO A 80 13.28 13.99 10.21
CA PRO A 80 13.38 15.44 10.19
C PRO A 80 14.78 15.96 9.83
N ASP A 81 15.81 15.17 10.12
CA ASP A 81 17.22 15.52 9.92
C ASP A 81 17.84 14.81 8.70
N TRP A 82 17.01 14.18 7.87
CA TRP A 82 17.49 13.49 6.68
C TRP A 82 17.52 14.44 5.48
N GLU A 83 18.58 14.36 4.68
CA GLU A 83 18.68 15.13 3.44
C GLU A 83 17.77 14.56 2.34
N GLU A 84 17.59 13.23 2.34
CA GLU A 84 16.78 12.52 1.35
C GLU A 84 15.84 11.52 2.03
N GLY A 85 14.69 11.29 1.42
CA GLY A 85 13.75 10.25 1.84
C GLY A 85 14.26 8.85 1.49
N CYS A 86 13.65 7.82 2.10
CA CYS A 86 13.97 6.43 1.80
C CYS A 86 13.74 6.13 0.30
N VAL A 87 14.78 5.61 -0.38
CA VAL A 87 14.76 5.28 -1.81
C VAL A 87 13.62 4.30 -2.17
N GLY A 88 13.41 3.25 -1.35
CA GLY A 88 12.31 2.31 -1.55
C GLY A 88 10.93 2.94 -1.37
N CYS A 89 10.79 3.89 -0.45
CA CYS A 89 9.56 4.65 -0.27
C CYS A 89 9.30 5.59 -1.45
N SER A 90 10.32 6.25 -1.98
CA SER A 90 10.22 7.09 -3.17
C SER A 90 9.77 6.27 -4.38
N PHE A 91 10.42 5.13 -4.60
CA PHE A 91 10.04 4.20 -5.67
C PHE A 91 8.56 3.78 -5.58
N LEU A 92 8.09 3.42 -4.38
CA LEU A 92 6.68 3.05 -4.19
C LEU A 92 5.75 4.25 -4.40
N ALA A 93 6.12 5.43 -3.93
CA ALA A 93 5.33 6.65 -4.09
C ALA A 93 5.11 7.00 -5.58
N ASP A 94 6.17 6.93 -6.39
CA ASP A 94 6.12 7.19 -7.82
C ASP A 94 5.16 6.22 -8.55
N HIS A 95 5.09 4.96 -8.10
CA HIS A 95 4.18 3.95 -8.67
C HIS A 95 2.73 4.12 -8.20
N LEU A 96 2.51 4.66 -7.01
CA LEU A 96 1.16 4.93 -6.50
C LEU A 96 0.50 6.12 -7.20
N ASP A 97 1.26 7.10 -7.66
CA ASP A 97 0.74 8.35 -8.19
C ASP A 97 -0.24 8.13 -9.36
N SER A 98 0.09 7.23 -10.26
CA SER A 98 -0.77 6.89 -11.40
C SER A 98 -2.13 6.27 -11.00
N ALA A 99 -2.21 5.63 -9.85
CA ALA A 99 -3.43 4.99 -9.34
C ALA A 99 -4.35 5.95 -8.57
N LEU A 100 -3.87 7.13 -8.17
CA LEU A 100 -4.61 8.04 -7.28
C LEU A 100 -5.95 8.49 -7.84
N MET A 101 -6.02 8.76 -9.13
CA MET A 101 -7.25 9.19 -9.80
C MET A 101 -8.32 8.10 -9.69
N HIS A 102 -7.95 6.85 -9.95
CA HIS A 102 -8.87 5.71 -9.88
C HIS A 102 -9.30 5.45 -8.44
N LEU A 103 -8.38 5.48 -7.47
CA LEU A 103 -8.69 5.32 -6.05
C LEU A 103 -9.70 6.36 -5.56
N ARG A 104 -9.54 7.63 -5.98
CA ARG A 104 -10.50 8.70 -5.65
C ARG A 104 -11.90 8.42 -6.19
N HIS A 105 -12.02 7.86 -7.38
CA HIS A 105 -13.31 7.44 -7.96
C HIS A 105 -13.95 6.30 -7.18
N HIS A 106 -13.15 5.47 -6.52
CA HIS A 106 -13.61 4.37 -5.64
C HIS A 106 -13.76 4.80 -4.17
N ASP A 107 -13.93 6.09 -3.90
CA ASP A 107 -14.16 6.63 -2.57
C ASP A 107 -13.01 6.39 -1.59
N VAL A 108 -11.78 6.39 -2.10
CA VAL A 108 -10.54 6.22 -1.33
C VAL A 108 -9.72 7.49 -1.36
N SER A 109 -9.32 8.00 -0.19
CA SER A 109 -8.28 9.01 -0.04
C SER A 109 -6.92 8.33 0.11
N VAL A 110 -5.89 8.90 -0.49
CA VAL A 110 -4.50 8.44 -0.30
C VAL A 110 -3.68 9.61 0.21
N VAL A 111 -2.99 9.41 1.31
CA VAL A 111 -2.17 10.44 1.96
C VAL A 111 -0.84 9.84 2.37
N ALA A 112 0.26 10.53 2.03
CA ALA A 112 1.57 10.22 2.57
C ALA A 112 1.82 11.04 3.83
N VAL A 113 2.34 10.39 4.86
CA VAL A 113 2.78 11.04 6.10
C VAL A 113 4.21 10.64 6.43
N SER A 114 4.98 11.57 6.98
CA SER A 114 6.35 11.31 7.41
C SER A 114 6.67 12.05 8.72
N ARG A 115 7.86 11.84 9.26
CA ARG A 115 8.38 12.62 10.38
C ARG A 115 9.05 13.92 9.94
N ALA A 116 9.43 14.02 8.66
CA ALA A 116 9.99 15.25 8.09
C ALA A 116 8.91 16.32 7.96
N PRO A 117 9.29 17.62 8.01
CA PRO A 117 8.36 18.71 7.74
C PRO A 117 7.71 18.56 6.35
N PRO A 118 6.45 18.98 6.15
CA PRO A 118 5.76 18.87 4.87
C PRO A 118 6.52 19.47 3.68
N VAL A 119 7.25 20.55 3.91
CA VAL A 119 8.07 21.24 2.88
C VAL A 119 9.19 20.37 2.31
N SER A 120 9.63 19.34 3.05
CA SER A 120 10.74 18.47 2.64
C SER A 120 10.33 17.45 1.56
N TYR A 121 9.03 17.22 1.34
CA TYR A 121 8.53 16.23 0.37
C TYR A 121 7.38 16.72 -0.52
N THR A 122 7.22 18.06 -0.64
CA THR A 122 6.21 18.67 -1.53
C THR A 122 6.47 18.44 -3.02
N HIS A 123 7.68 18.04 -3.39
CA HIS A 123 8.04 17.66 -4.77
C HIS A 123 7.64 16.21 -5.11
N LEU A 124 7.30 15.39 -4.13
CA LEU A 124 6.68 14.10 -4.39
C LEU A 124 5.26 14.36 -4.92
N THR A 125 4.94 13.76 -6.05
CA THR A 125 3.68 13.98 -6.76
C THR A 125 2.44 13.43 -6.03
N LEU A 126 2.62 12.67 -4.97
CA LEU A 126 1.55 12.32 -4.05
C LEU A 126 0.87 13.60 -3.56
N PRO A 127 -0.46 13.74 -3.68
CA PRO A 127 -1.16 14.92 -3.21
C PRO A 127 -1.09 14.97 -1.68
N THR A 128 -0.03 15.61 -1.18
CA THR A 128 0.09 16.06 0.21
C THR A 128 -0.78 17.30 0.47
N LYS A 129 -1.74 17.55 -0.42
CA LYS A 129 -2.77 18.57 -0.24
C LYS A 129 -3.91 17.95 0.56
N ALA A 130 -3.71 17.80 1.83
CA ALA A 130 -4.78 17.80 2.79
C ALA A 130 -4.78 19.17 3.48
#